data_afc627fbe48a71d1424eb6ec969ebdc8
#
_entry.id   afc627fbe48a71d1424eb6ec969ebdc8
#
_cell.length_a   1.000
_cell.length_b   1.000
_cell.length_c   1.000
_cell.angle_alpha   90.00
_cell.angle_beta   90.00
_cell.angle_gamma   90.00
#
_symmetry.space_group_name_H-M   'P 1'
#
loop_
_entity.id
_entity.type
_entity.pdbx_description
1 polymer ?
#
loop_
_entity_poly.entity_id
_entity_poly.type
_entity_poly.pdbx_seq_one_letter_code
_entity_poly.pdbx_strand_id
1 'polypeptide(L)'
;MKKNLFKRLAVSVAALGLVATMQFPAMAALTEQSFDKVLKKDANAYAPNTTFTFTVAPAGATTVATNGLLSYAGVAGGVTVTQQAVFSPATSYNSAVGGLGQTEIKTEFKLNFDATRFTAPGTYHYTLTEADGGYDGITYDTAAKDLYVFVQNDAAGTGYEVSSVILAKGDVTTASNKITKIENNYAIDAGNVNNGTHELKVSKTVTGNQGDRSKDFTFTIKVSGAAGEQYKVVKGATESTLTSGTEATYTLKHNENFVVYGLSKNDKFEVGETIVAADGYTTTAKLDNVDETLTNGKTAEKTQGTANRDLAYTNDKNVVTPTGIAVSFAPYILLVLFAGVAGKIFMGRRKIEE
;
A
#
# COMPACT_ATOMS: atom_id res chain seq x y z
N MET A 1 -12.78 -33.84 -15.34
CA MET A 1 -12.06 -32.68 -14.83
C MET A 1 -10.66 -33.06 -14.34
N LYS A 2 -9.71 -33.42 -15.19
CA LYS A 2 -8.31 -33.78 -14.81
C LYS A 2 -7.32 -33.61 -15.99
N LYS A 3 -7.46 -32.58 -16.83
CA LYS A 3 -6.55 -32.38 -17.98
C LYS A 3 -5.72 -31.09 -17.99
N ASN A 4 -5.85 -30.22 -16.99
CA ASN A 4 -5.15 -28.92 -16.99
C ASN A 4 -4.00 -28.78 -15.97
N LEU A 5 -3.66 -29.85 -15.24
CA LEU A 5 -2.61 -29.80 -14.21
C LEU A 5 -1.20 -30.06 -14.75
N PHE A 6 -1.08 -30.62 -15.96
CA PHE A 6 0.22 -30.98 -16.54
C PHE A 6 0.87 -29.94 -17.44
N LYS A 7 0.17 -28.81 -17.75
CA LYS A 7 0.75 -27.73 -18.56
C LYS A 7 1.64 -26.74 -17.79
N ARG A 8 1.71 -26.82 -16.47
CA ARG A 8 2.46 -25.87 -15.62
C ARG A 8 3.81 -26.40 -15.10
N LEU A 9 4.23 -27.59 -15.50
CA LEU A 9 5.47 -28.20 -14.99
C LEU A 9 6.54 -28.46 -16.05
N ALA A 10 6.50 -27.76 -17.18
CA ALA A 10 7.58 -27.81 -18.17
C ALA A 10 8.53 -26.61 -17.99
N VAL A 11 8.91 -26.30 -16.73
CA VAL A 11 9.96 -25.35 -16.44
C VAL A 11 11.21 -26.09 -16.00
N SER A 12 12.20 -26.06 -16.90
CA SER A 12 13.60 -26.04 -16.53
C SER A 12 14.15 -27.20 -15.73
N VAL A 13 14.57 -28.24 -16.41
CA VAL A 13 15.86 -28.84 -16.07
C VAL A 13 16.62 -29.13 -17.36
N ALA A 14 17.19 -28.11 -17.96
CA ALA A 14 18.38 -28.34 -18.75
C ALA A 14 19.56 -28.30 -17.78
N ALA A 15 19.83 -29.40 -17.11
CA ALA A 15 21.13 -29.62 -16.50
C ALA A 15 22.15 -29.59 -17.64
N LEU A 16 22.97 -28.57 -17.70
CA LEU A 16 24.19 -28.52 -18.49
C LEU A 16 25.12 -29.63 -17.97
N GLY A 17 25.16 -30.76 -18.66
CA GLY A 17 26.10 -31.83 -18.39
C GLY A 17 25.52 -33.19 -18.73
N LEU A 18 25.45 -33.54 -19.98
CA LEU A 18 25.82 -34.80 -20.60
C LEU A 18 25.39 -34.79 -22.07
N VAL A 19 26.34 -34.65 -22.98
CA VAL A 19 26.12 -35.06 -24.36
C VAL A 19 26.29 -36.57 -24.40
N ALA A 20 25.24 -37.29 -24.02
CA ALA A 20 25.02 -38.65 -24.46
C ALA A 20 23.98 -38.57 -25.58
N THR A 21 24.18 -39.26 -26.68
CA THR A 21 23.25 -39.42 -27.79
C THR A 21 21.93 -40.04 -27.32
N MET A 22 21.15 -39.31 -26.57
CA MET A 22 19.77 -39.62 -26.27
C MET A 22 18.91 -38.93 -27.31
N GLN A 23 18.16 -39.69 -28.09
CA GLN A 23 17.01 -39.19 -28.82
C GLN A 23 16.04 -38.64 -27.76
N PHE A 24 16.09 -37.35 -27.51
CA PHE A 24 15.08 -36.67 -26.69
C PHE A 24 13.75 -36.78 -27.47
N PRO A 25 12.62 -37.14 -26.82
CA PRO A 25 11.33 -36.96 -27.45
C PRO A 25 11.22 -35.49 -27.84
N ALA A 26 10.78 -35.23 -29.08
CA ALA A 26 10.61 -33.91 -29.61
C ALA A 26 9.82 -33.06 -28.56
N MET A 27 10.50 -32.18 -27.85
CA MET A 27 9.84 -31.24 -26.98
C MET A 27 9.08 -30.29 -27.91
N ALA A 28 7.79 -30.00 -27.58
CA ALA A 28 7.03 -29.08 -28.37
C ALA A 28 7.76 -27.72 -28.44
N ALA A 29 7.84 -27.15 -29.63
CA ALA A 29 8.46 -25.86 -29.88
C ALA A 29 7.91 -24.82 -28.89
N LEU A 30 8.81 -24.11 -28.23
CA LEU A 30 8.45 -23.04 -27.29
C LEU A 30 8.10 -21.77 -28.07
N THR A 31 6.83 -21.40 -28.10
CA THR A 31 6.35 -20.18 -28.77
C THR A 31 6.12 -19.05 -27.79
N GLU A 32 5.89 -19.35 -26.52
CA GLU A 32 5.64 -18.36 -25.45
C GLU A 32 6.23 -18.85 -24.12
N GLN A 33 6.77 -17.94 -23.32
CA GLN A 33 7.22 -18.19 -21.94
C GLN A 33 6.72 -17.10 -21.01
N SER A 34 6.13 -17.53 -19.90
CA SER A 34 5.77 -16.64 -18.79
C SER A 34 6.88 -16.56 -17.75
N PHE A 35 7.06 -15.38 -17.20
CA PHE A 35 7.92 -15.09 -16.05
C PHE A 35 7.12 -14.39 -14.95
N ASP A 36 7.43 -14.68 -13.68
CA ASP A 36 6.80 -14.04 -12.55
C ASP A 36 7.34 -12.61 -12.38
N LYS A 37 6.43 -11.63 -12.27
CA LYS A 37 6.69 -10.34 -11.65
C LYS A 37 6.23 -10.41 -10.21
N VAL A 38 7.16 -10.22 -9.28
CA VAL A 38 6.92 -10.29 -7.84
C VAL A 38 7.02 -8.90 -7.23
N LEU A 39 6.11 -8.58 -6.34
CA LEU A 39 6.13 -7.35 -5.57
C LEU A 39 6.12 -7.69 -4.08
N LYS A 40 7.16 -7.31 -3.36
CA LYS A 40 7.24 -7.35 -1.90
C LYS A 40 6.59 -6.11 -1.33
N LYS A 41 5.70 -6.26 -0.35
CA LYS A 41 4.90 -5.15 0.19
C LYS A 41 4.56 -5.35 1.66
N ASP A 42 4.08 -4.28 2.30
CA ASP A 42 3.50 -4.35 3.63
C ASP A 42 2.18 -5.16 3.60
N ALA A 43 1.96 -6.00 4.62
CA ALA A 43 0.78 -6.83 4.72
C ALA A 43 -0.53 -6.01 4.81
N ASN A 44 -0.48 -4.78 5.32
CA ASN A 44 -1.61 -3.89 5.43
C ASN A 44 -1.84 -3.00 4.20
N ALA A 45 -0.90 -2.98 3.23
CA ALA A 45 -1.09 -2.24 1.98
C ALA A 45 -1.85 -3.08 0.95
N TYR A 46 -2.72 -2.46 0.16
CA TYR A 46 -3.24 -3.06 -1.06
C TYR A 46 -2.15 -3.19 -2.13
N ALA A 47 -2.38 -4.04 -3.13
CA ALA A 47 -1.57 -4.03 -4.34
C ALA A 47 -1.69 -2.65 -5.03
N PRO A 48 -0.59 -2.12 -5.60
CA PRO A 48 -0.65 -0.86 -6.33
C PRO A 48 -1.48 -1.01 -7.60
N ASN A 49 -2.09 0.08 -8.05
CA ASN A 49 -2.78 0.11 -9.34
C ASN A 49 -1.79 0.52 -10.44
N THR A 50 -1.00 -0.44 -10.94
CA THR A 50 0.09 -0.13 -11.88
C THR A 50 0.40 -1.28 -12.83
N THR A 51 1.10 -0.95 -13.93
CA THR A 51 1.64 -1.91 -14.89
C THR A 51 3.16 -1.81 -14.89
N PHE A 52 3.84 -2.93 -14.69
CA PHE A 52 5.28 -3.01 -14.87
C PHE A 52 5.57 -3.32 -16.33
N THR A 53 6.30 -2.42 -16.97
CA THR A 53 6.58 -2.47 -18.40
C THR A 53 7.96 -3.07 -18.63
N PHE A 54 7.99 -4.13 -19.44
CA PHE A 54 9.21 -4.82 -19.85
C PHE A 54 9.48 -4.56 -21.33
N THR A 55 10.76 -4.45 -21.66
CA THR A 55 11.25 -4.36 -23.05
C THR A 55 12.34 -5.39 -23.27
N VAL A 56 12.36 -5.97 -24.47
CA VAL A 56 13.41 -6.88 -24.95
C VAL A 56 14.15 -6.23 -26.10
N ALA A 57 15.47 -6.25 -26.02
CA ALA A 57 16.34 -5.75 -27.10
C ALA A 57 17.37 -6.80 -27.49
N PRO A 58 17.74 -6.91 -28.79
CA PRO A 58 18.88 -7.73 -29.21
C PRO A 58 20.15 -7.28 -28.49
N ALA A 59 20.92 -8.22 -27.99
CA ALA A 59 22.25 -8.02 -27.42
C ALA A 59 23.33 -8.65 -28.32
N GLY A 60 24.58 -8.28 -28.12
CA GLY A 60 25.70 -8.88 -28.83
C GLY A 60 25.84 -10.39 -28.51
N ALA A 61 26.52 -11.13 -29.36
CA ALA A 61 26.80 -12.53 -29.09
C ALA A 61 27.52 -12.69 -27.73
N THR A 62 27.10 -13.67 -26.96
CA THR A 62 27.73 -13.92 -25.65
C THR A 62 29.12 -14.55 -25.84
N THR A 63 30.09 -14.14 -25.03
CA THR A 63 31.41 -14.80 -24.96
C THR A 63 31.39 -15.99 -23.99
N VAL A 64 30.28 -16.21 -23.32
CA VAL A 64 30.14 -17.30 -22.36
C VAL A 64 30.14 -18.63 -23.09
N ALA A 65 31.06 -19.50 -22.73
CA ALA A 65 31.16 -20.84 -23.30
C ALA A 65 29.91 -21.65 -23.00
N THR A 66 29.05 -21.82 -23.98
CA THR A 66 27.81 -22.59 -23.89
C THR A 66 28.04 -24.04 -24.37
N ASN A 67 28.98 -24.74 -23.75
CA ASN A 67 29.21 -26.20 -23.99
C ASN A 67 29.17 -26.62 -25.48
N GLY A 68 29.86 -25.86 -26.36
CA GLY A 68 29.91 -26.14 -27.80
C GLY A 68 28.74 -25.62 -28.63
N LEU A 69 27.76 -24.93 -28.02
CA LEU A 69 26.73 -24.24 -28.77
C LEU A 69 27.29 -22.94 -29.38
N LEU A 70 26.93 -22.68 -30.61
CA LEU A 70 27.25 -21.42 -31.28
C LEU A 70 26.46 -20.29 -30.60
N SER A 71 27.12 -19.16 -30.39
CA SER A 71 26.52 -17.98 -29.79
C SER A 71 26.32 -16.89 -30.83
N TYR A 72 25.10 -16.33 -30.88
CA TYR A 72 24.67 -15.30 -31.82
C TYR A 72 24.17 -14.05 -31.11
N ALA A 73 24.31 -12.93 -31.76
CA ALA A 73 23.58 -11.74 -31.39
C ALA A 73 22.07 -11.97 -31.52
N GLY A 74 21.28 -11.34 -30.67
CA GLY A 74 19.83 -11.36 -30.77
C GLY A 74 19.36 -10.81 -32.13
N VAL A 75 18.24 -11.34 -32.62
CA VAL A 75 17.63 -10.92 -33.89
C VAL A 75 16.41 -10.05 -33.62
N ALA A 76 16.28 -8.91 -34.27
CA ALA A 76 15.13 -8.01 -34.11
C ALA A 76 13.82 -8.75 -34.43
N GLY A 77 12.86 -8.68 -33.53
CA GLY A 77 11.56 -9.35 -33.65
C GLY A 77 11.59 -10.86 -33.35
N GLY A 78 12.76 -11.46 -33.08
CA GLY A 78 12.83 -12.86 -32.67
C GLY A 78 12.25 -13.11 -31.27
N VAL A 79 12.28 -12.10 -30.40
CA VAL A 79 11.64 -12.10 -29.08
C VAL A 79 10.86 -10.80 -28.91
N THR A 80 9.62 -10.90 -28.41
CA THR A 80 8.76 -9.74 -28.12
C THR A 80 8.02 -9.94 -26.80
N VAL A 81 7.72 -8.83 -26.11
CA VAL A 81 6.84 -8.87 -24.92
C VAL A 81 5.40 -8.78 -25.41
N THR A 82 4.60 -9.80 -25.11
CA THR A 82 3.18 -9.86 -25.52
C THR A 82 2.20 -9.56 -24.40
N GLN A 83 2.66 -9.69 -23.15
CA GLN A 83 1.87 -9.33 -21.98
C GLN A 83 2.76 -8.66 -20.95
N GLN A 84 2.34 -7.49 -20.47
CA GLN A 84 2.97 -6.78 -19.37
C GLN A 84 2.41 -7.27 -18.02
N ALA A 85 3.14 -7.04 -16.93
CA ALA A 85 2.71 -7.43 -15.60
C ALA A 85 1.81 -6.37 -14.96
N VAL A 86 0.54 -6.68 -14.77
CA VAL A 86 -0.48 -5.76 -14.24
C VAL A 86 -0.81 -6.12 -12.80
N PHE A 87 -0.78 -5.13 -11.89
CA PHE A 87 -1.29 -5.21 -10.54
C PHE A 87 -2.50 -4.27 -10.39
N SER A 88 -3.44 -4.67 -9.55
CA SER A 88 -4.64 -3.89 -9.24
C SER A 88 -5.09 -4.14 -7.81
N PRO A 89 -5.55 -3.12 -7.06
CA PRO A 89 -6.13 -3.30 -5.71
C PRO A 89 -7.38 -4.18 -5.71
N ALA A 90 -8.08 -4.28 -6.85
CA ALA A 90 -9.27 -5.12 -6.98
C ALA A 90 -8.94 -6.59 -7.33
N THR A 91 -7.69 -6.89 -7.73
CA THR A 91 -7.30 -8.25 -8.11
C THR A 91 -7.06 -9.09 -6.86
N SER A 92 -7.61 -10.29 -6.84
CA SER A 92 -7.39 -11.28 -5.78
C SER A 92 -6.09 -12.03 -6.02
N TYR A 93 -5.19 -12.06 -5.04
CA TYR A 93 -3.95 -12.81 -5.06
C TYR A 93 -3.97 -13.88 -3.96
N ASN A 94 -3.78 -15.15 -4.32
CA ASN A 94 -3.74 -16.26 -3.35
C ASN A 94 -4.90 -16.24 -2.32
N SER A 95 -6.11 -15.93 -2.74
CA SER A 95 -7.32 -15.82 -1.92
C SER A 95 -7.47 -14.53 -1.10
N ALA A 96 -6.47 -13.64 -1.07
CA ALA A 96 -6.57 -12.35 -0.39
C ALA A 96 -6.94 -11.23 -1.39
N VAL A 97 -7.99 -10.50 -1.13
CA VAL A 97 -8.42 -9.36 -1.98
C VAL A 97 -7.34 -8.29 -1.97
N GLY A 98 -6.89 -7.86 -3.15
CA GLY A 98 -5.87 -6.83 -3.31
C GLY A 98 -4.54 -7.13 -2.61
N GLY A 99 -4.29 -8.40 -2.25
CA GLY A 99 -3.08 -8.83 -1.55
C GLY A 99 -3.02 -8.45 -0.08
N LEU A 100 -4.11 -7.99 0.55
CA LEU A 100 -4.13 -7.72 1.99
C LEU A 100 -3.77 -8.98 2.80
N GLY A 101 -2.98 -8.80 3.86
CA GLY A 101 -2.47 -9.90 4.69
C GLY A 101 -1.28 -10.65 4.08
N GLN A 102 -0.81 -10.27 2.88
CA GLN A 102 0.34 -10.87 2.20
C GLN A 102 1.49 -9.90 2.12
N THR A 103 2.71 -10.41 2.30
CA THR A 103 3.96 -9.64 2.17
C THR A 103 4.62 -9.82 0.80
N GLU A 104 4.10 -10.71 -0.02
CA GLU A 104 4.53 -10.95 -1.40
C GLU A 104 3.31 -11.25 -2.26
N ILE A 105 3.20 -10.53 -3.37
CA ILE A 105 2.19 -10.76 -4.41
C ILE A 105 2.87 -10.89 -5.77
N LYS A 106 2.21 -11.57 -6.71
CA LYS A 106 2.78 -11.79 -8.03
C LYS A 106 1.76 -11.80 -9.15
N THR A 107 2.23 -11.42 -10.33
CA THR A 107 1.56 -11.59 -11.61
C THR A 107 2.58 -12.04 -12.65
N GLU A 108 2.17 -12.23 -13.88
CA GLU A 108 3.06 -12.72 -14.94
C GLU A 108 3.20 -11.68 -16.06
N PHE A 109 4.38 -11.63 -16.67
CA PHE A 109 4.58 -11.05 -17.99
C PHE A 109 4.98 -12.16 -18.95
N LYS A 110 4.77 -11.97 -20.28
CA LYS A 110 4.99 -13.01 -21.28
C LYS A 110 5.87 -12.53 -22.40
N LEU A 111 6.75 -13.45 -22.80
CA LEU A 111 7.58 -13.32 -23.98
C LEU A 111 7.07 -14.28 -25.04
N ASN A 112 7.00 -13.80 -26.29
CA ASN A 112 6.73 -14.59 -27.47
C ASN A 112 8.00 -14.74 -28.31
N PHE A 113 8.17 -15.89 -28.95
CA PHE A 113 9.32 -16.26 -29.77
C PHE A 113 8.86 -16.49 -31.21
N ASP A 114 9.40 -15.72 -32.15
CA ASP A 114 9.19 -15.91 -33.57
C ASP A 114 10.36 -16.73 -34.14
N ALA A 115 10.18 -18.04 -34.19
CA ALA A 115 11.22 -18.97 -34.66
C ALA A 115 11.65 -18.71 -36.12
N THR A 116 10.81 -18.06 -36.92
CA THR A 116 11.12 -17.74 -38.36
C THR A 116 12.20 -16.67 -38.50
N ARG A 117 12.50 -15.96 -37.42
CA ARG A 117 13.55 -14.92 -37.40
C ARG A 117 14.96 -15.48 -37.22
N PHE A 118 15.08 -16.67 -36.68
CA PHE A 118 16.39 -17.28 -36.46
C PHE A 118 16.91 -17.94 -37.73
N THR A 119 18.20 -17.84 -37.94
CA THR A 119 18.86 -18.26 -39.21
C THR A 119 19.79 -19.47 -39.04
N ALA A 120 20.02 -19.89 -37.78
CA ALA A 120 20.88 -21.01 -37.47
C ALA A 120 20.51 -21.60 -36.08
N PRO A 121 20.78 -22.88 -35.82
CA PRO A 121 20.70 -23.43 -34.46
C PRO A 121 21.83 -22.87 -33.58
N GLY A 122 21.54 -22.58 -32.33
CA GLY A 122 22.49 -22.01 -31.35
C GLY A 122 21.82 -21.20 -30.26
N THR A 123 22.59 -20.37 -29.58
CA THR A 123 22.11 -19.52 -28.47
C THR A 123 22.06 -18.07 -28.92
N TYR A 124 20.88 -17.46 -28.89
CA TYR A 124 20.68 -16.06 -29.21
C TYR A 124 20.57 -15.24 -27.93
N HIS A 125 21.28 -14.11 -27.88
CA HIS A 125 21.38 -13.26 -26.69
C HIS A 125 20.57 -11.99 -26.82
N TYR A 126 19.74 -11.71 -25.81
CA TYR A 126 18.93 -10.52 -25.65
C TYR A 126 19.11 -9.92 -24.27
N THR A 127 18.70 -8.67 -24.10
CA THR A 127 18.52 -8.05 -22.81
C THR A 127 17.03 -7.81 -22.55
N LEU A 128 16.59 -8.13 -21.34
CA LEU A 128 15.27 -7.80 -20.81
C LEU A 128 15.44 -6.70 -19.76
N THR A 129 14.71 -5.60 -19.91
CA THR A 129 14.77 -4.46 -18.98
C THR A 129 13.37 -4.09 -18.51
N GLU A 130 13.24 -3.84 -17.21
CA GLU A 130 12.06 -3.24 -16.63
C GLU A 130 12.19 -1.72 -16.64
N ALA A 131 11.16 -1.00 -17.10
CA ALA A 131 11.12 0.45 -17.05
C ALA A 131 10.78 0.91 -15.63
N ASP A 132 11.38 2.03 -15.19
CA ASP A 132 10.89 2.75 -14.01
C ASP A 132 9.55 3.40 -14.36
N GLY A 133 8.48 2.90 -13.76
CA GLY A 133 7.12 3.40 -13.97
C GLY A 133 6.78 4.63 -13.12
N GLY A 134 7.66 5.04 -12.22
CA GLY A 134 7.47 6.21 -11.36
C GLY A 134 6.32 6.09 -10.35
N TYR A 135 5.81 4.87 -10.09
CA TYR A 135 4.76 4.70 -9.09
C TYR A 135 5.34 4.93 -7.68
N ASP A 136 4.70 5.82 -6.92
CA ASP A 136 5.19 6.20 -5.60
C ASP A 136 5.22 5.00 -4.63
N GLY A 137 6.27 4.93 -3.82
CA GLY A 137 6.48 3.81 -2.90
C GLY A 137 7.13 2.57 -3.53
N ILE A 138 7.27 2.47 -4.86
CA ILE A 138 7.92 1.31 -5.52
C ILE A 138 9.39 1.59 -5.80
N THR A 139 10.23 0.63 -5.46
CA THR A 139 11.64 0.58 -5.90
C THR A 139 11.75 -0.40 -7.07
N TYR A 140 12.05 0.11 -8.26
CA TYR A 140 12.13 -0.66 -9.50
C TYR A 140 13.49 -1.33 -9.70
N ASP A 141 13.50 -2.59 -10.17
CA ASP A 141 14.71 -3.30 -10.61
C ASP A 141 14.98 -3.02 -12.11
N THR A 142 15.48 -1.82 -12.39
CA THR A 142 15.76 -1.35 -13.77
C THR A 142 17.02 -1.93 -14.39
N ALA A 143 17.78 -2.74 -13.64
CA ALA A 143 18.97 -3.38 -14.17
C ALA A 143 18.61 -4.36 -15.29
N ALA A 144 19.30 -4.28 -16.43
CA ALA A 144 19.11 -5.21 -17.54
C ALA A 144 19.41 -6.66 -17.09
N LYS A 145 18.60 -7.59 -17.57
CA LYS A 145 18.79 -9.03 -17.37
C LYS A 145 19.16 -9.66 -18.71
N ASP A 146 20.05 -10.62 -18.68
CA ASP A 146 20.42 -11.39 -19.86
C ASP A 146 19.36 -12.45 -20.16
N LEU A 147 18.89 -12.49 -21.40
CA LEU A 147 17.93 -13.45 -21.90
C LEU A 147 18.58 -14.29 -23.00
N TYR A 148 18.71 -15.57 -22.75
CA TYR A 148 19.31 -16.54 -23.70
C TYR A 148 18.22 -17.40 -24.27
N VAL A 149 18.10 -17.41 -25.60
CA VAL A 149 17.14 -18.19 -26.36
C VAL A 149 17.87 -19.32 -27.11
N PHE A 150 17.56 -20.57 -26.77
CA PHE A 150 18.17 -21.73 -27.39
C PHE A 150 17.32 -22.19 -28.57
N VAL A 151 17.93 -22.17 -29.74
CA VAL A 151 17.31 -22.52 -31.03
C VAL A 151 17.92 -23.80 -31.56
N GLN A 152 17.09 -24.70 -32.05
CA GLN A 152 17.47 -25.93 -32.68
C GLN A 152 16.76 -26.13 -34.03
N ASN A 153 17.16 -27.10 -34.81
CA ASN A 153 16.39 -27.50 -36.00
C ASN A 153 15.02 -28.03 -35.58
N ASP A 154 13.99 -27.72 -36.33
CA ASP A 154 12.66 -28.29 -36.12
C ASP A 154 12.66 -29.80 -36.42
N ALA A 155 11.64 -30.52 -35.98
CA ALA A 155 11.52 -31.97 -36.18
C ALA A 155 11.44 -32.36 -37.66
N ALA A 156 11.03 -31.48 -38.54
CA ALA A 156 10.96 -31.69 -39.98
C ALA A 156 12.31 -31.43 -40.67
N GLY A 157 13.26 -30.80 -40.01
CA GLY A 157 14.56 -30.43 -40.55
C GLY A 157 14.50 -29.34 -41.63
N THR A 158 13.39 -28.59 -41.68
CA THR A 158 13.13 -27.55 -42.70
C THR A 158 13.17 -26.11 -42.14
N GLY A 159 13.24 -25.98 -40.82
CA GLY A 159 13.28 -24.71 -40.14
C GLY A 159 13.92 -24.83 -38.77
N TYR A 160 13.61 -23.84 -37.92
CA TYR A 160 14.12 -23.72 -36.59
C TYR A 160 12.98 -23.64 -35.58
N GLU A 161 13.24 -24.10 -34.36
CA GLU A 161 12.34 -23.96 -33.21
C GLU A 161 13.10 -23.49 -31.99
N VAL A 162 12.42 -22.80 -31.07
CA VAL A 162 12.96 -22.46 -29.76
C VAL A 162 12.75 -23.65 -28.85
N SER A 163 13.82 -24.19 -28.30
CA SER A 163 13.78 -25.35 -27.40
C SER A 163 13.72 -24.95 -25.93
N SER A 164 14.37 -23.85 -25.55
CA SER A 164 14.39 -23.36 -24.17
C SER A 164 14.81 -21.90 -24.07
N VAL A 165 14.56 -21.29 -22.92
CA VAL A 165 14.91 -19.90 -22.62
C VAL A 165 15.45 -19.82 -21.19
N ILE A 166 16.49 -19.02 -21.00
CA ILE A 166 17.06 -18.74 -19.66
C ILE A 166 17.10 -17.22 -19.48
N LEU A 167 16.55 -16.76 -18.36
CA LEU A 167 16.71 -15.39 -17.85
C LEU A 167 17.77 -15.42 -16.74
N ALA A 168 18.74 -14.49 -16.79
CA ALA A 168 19.86 -14.46 -15.85
C ALA A 168 20.23 -13.04 -15.40
N LYS A 169 20.81 -12.94 -14.20
CA LYS A 169 21.49 -11.74 -13.70
C LYS A 169 23.00 -11.96 -13.86
N GLY A 170 23.54 -11.63 -15.05
CA GLY A 170 24.95 -11.86 -15.40
C GLY A 170 25.22 -13.25 -15.97
N ASP A 171 26.39 -13.80 -15.71
CA ASP A 171 26.88 -15.05 -16.33
C ASP A 171 25.92 -16.24 -16.14
N VAL A 172 25.45 -16.80 -17.24
CA VAL A 172 24.51 -17.92 -17.29
C VAL A 172 25.14 -19.27 -16.84
N THR A 173 26.46 -19.37 -16.85
CA THR A 173 27.17 -20.60 -16.40
C THR A 173 27.07 -20.77 -14.89
N THR A 174 26.86 -19.70 -14.15
CA THR A 174 26.63 -19.72 -12.71
C THR A 174 25.14 -19.99 -12.44
N ALA A 175 24.81 -21.12 -11.84
CA ALA A 175 23.43 -21.54 -11.60
C ALA A 175 22.62 -20.53 -10.77
N SER A 176 23.25 -19.86 -9.79
CA SER A 176 22.64 -18.83 -8.95
C SER A 176 22.26 -17.54 -9.70
N ASN A 177 22.80 -17.34 -10.90
CA ASN A 177 22.46 -16.19 -11.73
C ASN A 177 21.16 -16.40 -12.53
N LYS A 178 20.72 -17.64 -12.70
CA LYS A 178 19.46 -17.94 -13.39
C LYS A 178 18.29 -17.53 -12.53
N ILE A 179 17.35 -16.81 -13.12
CA ILE A 179 16.17 -16.30 -12.42
C ILE A 179 14.90 -16.68 -13.17
N THR A 180 13.81 -16.86 -12.42
CA THR A 180 12.48 -17.14 -12.96
C THR A 180 11.50 -16.02 -12.66
N LYS A 181 11.95 -15.00 -11.89
CA LYS A 181 11.14 -13.88 -11.43
C LYS A 181 11.95 -12.59 -11.41
N ILE A 182 11.25 -11.47 -11.56
CA ILE A 182 11.77 -10.12 -11.33
C ILE A 182 11.05 -9.53 -10.13
N GLU A 183 11.79 -9.02 -9.15
CA GLU A 183 11.25 -8.57 -7.86
C GLU A 183 11.41 -7.07 -7.70
N ASN A 184 10.36 -6.41 -7.21
CA ASN A 184 10.40 -5.01 -6.73
C ASN A 184 9.90 -4.94 -5.30
N ASN A 185 10.21 -3.84 -4.62
CA ASN A 185 9.73 -3.56 -3.27
C ASN A 185 8.67 -2.46 -3.30
N TYR A 186 7.56 -2.70 -2.62
CA TYR A 186 6.50 -1.76 -2.28
C TYR A 186 6.19 -1.90 -0.79
N ALA A 187 7.21 -1.99 0.02
CA ALA A 187 7.09 -2.23 1.45
C ALA A 187 7.95 -1.25 2.23
N ILE A 188 7.62 -1.06 3.49
CA ILE A 188 8.55 -0.49 4.46
C ILE A 188 9.67 -1.51 4.60
N ASP A 189 10.79 -1.27 3.94
CA ASP A 189 12.00 -2.01 4.21
C ASP A 189 12.66 -1.38 5.44
N ALA A 190 12.96 -2.18 6.44
CA ALA A 190 13.63 -1.74 7.68
C ALA A 190 14.96 -1.00 7.44
N GLY A 191 15.54 -1.10 6.24
CA GLY A 191 16.72 -0.39 5.78
C GLY A 191 16.45 0.80 4.87
N ASN A 192 15.23 1.02 4.38
CA ASN A 192 14.90 2.05 3.40
C ASN A 192 13.65 2.84 3.77
N VAL A 193 13.77 3.66 4.82
CA VAL A 193 12.70 4.55 5.32
C VAL A 193 12.21 5.60 4.30
N ASN A 194 12.91 5.77 3.18
CA ASN A 194 12.57 6.77 2.16
C ASN A 194 11.63 6.24 1.08
N ASN A 195 11.37 4.94 1.06
CA ASN A 195 10.52 4.30 0.07
C ASN A 195 9.68 3.21 0.74
N GLY A 196 8.46 3.00 0.27
CA GLY A 196 7.51 2.06 0.87
C GLY A 196 6.25 2.76 1.38
N THR A 197 5.45 2.03 2.15
CA THR A 197 4.18 2.52 2.65
C THR A 197 4.22 2.81 4.15
N HIS A 198 3.46 3.81 4.56
CA HIS A 198 3.38 4.32 5.92
C HIS A 198 1.93 4.33 6.41
N GLU A 199 1.73 4.71 7.65
CA GLU A 199 0.41 4.81 8.27
C GLU A 199 0.13 6.23 8.79
N LEU A 200 -1.16 6.60 8.71
CA LEU A 200 -1.72 7.80 9.36
C LEU A 200 -2.71 7.34 10.43
N LYS A 201 -2.41 7.66 11.69
CA LYS A 201 -3.33 7.47 12.80
C LYS A 201 -4.06 8.78 13.08
N VAL A 202 -5.39 8.70 13.23
CA VAL A 202 -6.24 9.82 13.65
C VAL A 202 -6.89 9.44 14.97
N SER A 203 -6.68 10.24 16.02
CA SER A 203 -7.15 9.96 17.38
C SER A 203 -8.01 11.08 17.95
N LYS A 204 -8.90 10.76 18.89
CA LYS A 204 -9.81 11.68 19.56
C LYS A 204 -9.62 11.69 21.05
N THR A 205 -9.44 12.89 21.60
CA THR A 205 -9.46 13.14 23.06
C THR A 205 -10.54 14.17 23.39
N VAL A 206 -11.24 13.96 24.51
CA VAL A 206 -12.21 14.92 25.06
C VAL A 206 -11.76 15.32 26.45
N THR A 207 -11.65 16.62 26.70
CA THR A 207 -11.20 17.23 27.95
C THR A 207 -12.23 18.24 28.49
N GLY A 208 -11.94 18.79 29.65
CA GLY A 208 -12.77 19.76 30.32
C GLY A 208 -13.82 19.17 31.25
N ASN A 209 -14.33 20.00 32.15
CA ASN A 209 -15.26 19.58 33.21
C ASN A 209 -16.68 19.25 32.71
N GLN A 210 -17.02 19.66 31.48
CA GLN A 210 -18.29 19.40 30.79
C GLN A 210 -18.08 18.62 29.46
N GLY A 211 -16.91 18.07 29.25
CA GLY A 211 -16.62 17.24 28.09
C GLY A 211 -17.33 15.90 28.16
N ASP A 212 -18.24 15.63 27.21
CA ASP A 212 -18.93 14.34 27.11
C ASP A 212 -18.04 13.31 26.39
N ARG A 213 -17.48 12.37 27.16
CA ARG A 213 -16.59 11.34 26.66
C ARG A 213 -17.32 10.19 25.95
N SER A 214 -18.64 10.12 26.08
CA SER A 214 -19.50 9.14 25.42
C SER A 214 -20.01 9.58 24.05
N LYS A 215 -19.89 10.90 23.75
CA LYS A 215 -20.34 11.51 22.51
C LYS A 215 -19.54 11.01 21.29
N ASP A 216 -20.26 10.73 20.21
CA ASP A 216 -19.69 10.50 18.88
C ASP A 216 -19.33 11.82 18.21
N PHE A 217 -18.09 11.93 17.75
CA PHE A 217 -17.58 13.05 16.94
C PHE A 217 -17.36 12.55 15.52
N THR A 218 -17.89 13.26 14.54
CA THR A 218 -17.82 12.86 13.14
C THR A 218 -16.58 13.44 12.49
N PHE A 219 -15.78 12.56 11.89
CA PHE A 219 -14.57 12.87 11.15
C PHE A 219 -14.76 12.58 9.66
N THR A 220 -14.22 13.45 8.82
CA THR A 220 -14.02 13.18 7.40
C THR A 220 -12.55 13.04 7.12
N ILE A 221 -12.19 12.13 6.21
CA ILE A 221 -10.83 11.95 5.73
C ILE A 221 -10.85 11.78 4.21
N LYS A 222 -9.91 12.44 3.56
CA LYS A 222 -9.58 12.25 2.15
C LYS A 222 -8.09 11.99 2.03
N VAL A 223 -7.72 10.92 1.32
CA VAL A 223 -6.33 10.63 0.93
C VAL A 223 -6.23 10.75 -0.58
N SER A 224 -5.18 11.40 -1.07
CA SER A 224 -4.92 11.62 -2.49
C SER A 224 -3.52 11.10 -2.83
N GLY A 225 -3.46 9.97 -3.49
CA GLY A 225 -2.29 9.33 -4.07
C GLY A 225 -2.51 8.99 -5.53
N ALA A 226 -2.00 7.88 -6.04
CA ALA A 226 -2.17 7.46 -7.41
C ALA A 226 -3.64 7.18 -7.75
N ALA A 227 -4.01 7.34 -9.02
CA ALA A 227 -5.37 7.12 -9.48
C ALA A 227 -5.80 5.66 -9.27
N GLY A 228 -6.93 5.44 -8.58
CA GLY A 228 -7.46 4.11 -8.27
C GLY A 228 -6.70 3.36 -7.16
N GLU A 229 -5.75 3.99 -6.51
CA GLU A 229 -5.09 3.46 -5.32
C GLU A 229 -6.08 3.27 -4.17
N GLN A 230 -5.86 2.25 -3.36
CA GLN A 230 -6.71 1.93 -2.21
C GLN A 230 -5.88 1.83 -0.94
N TYR A 231 -6.49 2.27 0.15
CA TYR A 231 -5.92 2.28 1.49
C TYR A 231 -6.80 1.48 2.43
N LYS A 232 -6.18 0.66 3.28
CA LYS A 232 -6.87 -0.05 4.35
C LYS A 232 -7.09 0.91 5.51
N VAL A 233 -8.33 0.99 6.01
CA VAL A 233 -8.64 1.77 7.22
C VAL A 233 -9.14 0.81 8.29
N VAL A 234 -8.57 0.93 9.49
CA VAL A 234 -8.93 0.12 10.65
C VAL A 234 -9.43 1.02 11.77
N LYS A 235 -10.66 0.77 12.24
CA LYS A 235 -11.21 1.38 13.46
C LYS A 235 -11.62 0.26 14.43
N GLY A 236 -10.90 0.11 15.52
CA GLY A 236 -11.11 -1.01 16.45
C GLY A 236 -10.95 -2.36 15.74
N ALA A 237 -12.02 -3.16 15.69
CA ALA A 237 -12.05 -4.43 14.97
C ALA A 237 -12.62 -4.32 13.54
N THR A 238 -13.03 -3.13 13.10
CA THR A 238 -13.67 -2.93 11.79
C THR A 238 -12.63 -2.48 10.77
N GLU A 239 -12.58 -3.19 9.63
CA GLU A 239 -11.77 -2.83 8.48
C GLU A 239 -12.66 -2.25 7.37
N SER A 240 -12.16 -1.24 6.68
CA SER A 240 -12.80 -0.63 5.52
C SER A 240 -11.75 -0.21 4.48
N THR A 241 -12.22 0.14 3.29
CA THR A 241 -11.36 0.60 2.20
C THR A 241 -11.63 2.06 1.90
N LEU A 242 -10.58 2.86 1.76
CA LEU A 242 -10.62 4.23 1.27
C LEU A 242 -9.96 4.25 -0.11
N THR A 243 -10.64 4.84 -1.09
CA THR A 243 -10.09 5.01 -2.44
C THR A 243 -9.47 6.40 -2.59
N SER A 244 -8.31 6.48 -3.23
CA SER A 244 -7.62 7.74 -3.53
C SER A 244 -8.57 8.78 -4.14
N GLY A 245 -8.52 10.00 -3.61
CA GLY A 245 -9.34 11.13 -4.04
C GLY A 245 -10.79 11.14 -3.52
N THR A 246 -11.25 10.07 -2.85
CA THR A 246 -12.61 10.03 -2.26
C THR A 246 -12.58 10.43 -0.78
N GLU A 247 -13.68 11.02 -0.29
CA GLU A 247 -13.86 11.33 1.12
C GLU A 247 -14.60 10.17 1.81
N ALA A 248 -14.15 9.78 3.01
CA ALA A 248 -14.82 8.83 3.87
C ALA A 248 -15.11 9.45 5.24
N THR A 249 -16.13 8.91 5.93
CA THR A 249 -16.59 9.42 7.21
C THR A 249 -16.45 8.35 8.30
N TYR A 250 -15.91 8.75 9.44
CA TYR A 250 -15.76 7.92 10.63
C TYR A 250 -16.25 8.67 11.87
N THR A 251 -16.75 7.96 12.87
CA THR A 251 -17.08 8.53 14.18
C THR A 251 -16.06 8.07 15.20
N LEU A 252 -15.62 8.96 16.10
CA LEU A 252 -14.73 8.64 17.21
C LEU A 252 -15.29 9.17 18.53
N LYS A 253 -15.19 8.39 19.57
CA LYS A 253 -15.38 8.81 20.97
C LYS A 253 -14.04 9.16 21.61
N HIS A 254 -14.09 9.61 22.84
CA HIS A 254 -12.89 9.82 23.65
C HIS A 254 -12.02 8.56 23.70
N ASN A 255 -10.72 8.71 23.43
CA ASN A 255 -9.70 7.64 23.36
C ASN A 255 -9.90 6.63 22.23
N GLU A 256 -10.78 6.89 21.24
CA GLU A 256 -10.84 6.09 20.03
C GLU A 256 -9.92 6.68 18.94
N ASN A 257 -9.57 5.82 18.00
CA ASN A 257 -8.80 6.18 16.80
C ASN A 257 -9.22 5.34 15.60
N PHE A 258 -8.84 5.79 14.42
CA PHE A 258 -8.71 4.95 13.24
C PHE A 258 -7.31 5.12 12.63
N VAL A 259 -6.86 4.10 11.91
CA VAL A 259 -5.54 4.09 11.25
C VAL A 259 -5.73 3.79 9.78
N VAL A 260 -5.12 4.61 8.94
CA VAL A 260 -5.03 4.41 7.48
C VAL A 260 -3.68 3.84 7.16
N TYR A 261 -3.64 2.72 6.45
CA TYR A 261 -2.44 2.00 6.06
C TYR A 261 -2.21 2.09 4.55
N GLY A 262 -0.98 1.94 4.13
CA GLY A 262 -0.61 1.84 2.72
C GLY A 262 -0.31 3.19 2.06
N LEU A 263 -0.09 4.27 2.83
CA LEU A 263 0.24 5.57 2.27
C LEU A 263 1.70 5.63 1.82
N SER A 264 1.93 6.09 0.60
CA SER A 264 3.26 6.39 0.07
C SER A 264 3.73 7.79 0.49
N LYS A 265 5.02 8.07 0.37
CA LYS A 265 5.63 9.31 0.88
C LYS A 265 5.03 10.60 0.29
N ASN A 266 4.57 10.57 -0.97
CA ASN A 266 4.01 11.73 -1.65
C ASN A 266 2.48 11.79 -1.57
N ASP A 267 1.84 10.77 -0.99
CA ASP A 267 0.40 10.81 -0.73
C ASP A 267 0.06 12.00 0.15
N LYS A 268 -1.08 12.56 -0.09
CA LYS A 268 -1.59 13.69 0.66
C LYS A 268 -2.84 13.30 1.40
N PHE A 269 -3.04 13.89 2.56
CA PHE A 269 -4.25 13.69 3.35
C PHE A 269 -4.81 15.01 3.88
N GLU A 270 -6.12 15.05 4.02
CA GLU A 270 -6.89 16.09 4.69
C GLU A 270 -7.84 15.40 5.66
N VAL A 271 -7.87 15.85 6.91
CA VAL A 271 -8.77 15.33 7.94
C VAL A 271 -9.56 16.47 8.55
N GLY A 272 -10.85 16.27 8.76
CA GLY A 272 -11.71 17.25 9.41
C GLY A 272 -12.62 16.63 10.45
N GLU A 273 -12.84 17.33 11.55
CA GLU A 273 -13.90 17.05 12.49
C GLU A 273 -15.09 17.99 12.21
N THR A 274 -16.29 17.43 12.15
CA THR A 274 -17.49 18.24 12.03
C THR A 274 -17.71 19.04 13.32
N ILE A 275 -17.57 20.36 13.23
CA ILE A 275 -17.78 21.26 14.36
C ILE A 275 -19.26 21.62 14.47
N VAL A 276 -19.87 21.35 15.62
CA VAL A 276 -21.23 21.81 15.98
C VAL A 276 -21.10 22.91 17.02
N ALA A 277 -21.25 24.16 16.60
CA ALA A 277 -21.05 25.34 17.46
C ALA A 277 -21.91 25.30 18.74
N ALA A 278 -23.14 24.77 18.66
CA ALA A 278 -24.05 24.63 19.79
C ALA A 278 -23.52 23.65 20.88
N ASP A 279 -22.58 22.77 20.54
CA ASP A 279 -21.98 21.85 21.49
C ASP A 279 -21.02 22.54 22.47
N GLY A 280 -20.51 23.72 22.11
CA GLY A 280 -19.66 24.54 22.96
C GLY A 280 -18.27 23.96 23.22
N TYR A 281 -17.73 23.14 22.31
CA TYR A 281 -16.36 22.64 22.38
C TYR A 281 -15.38 23.60 21.69
N THR A 282 -14.18 23.70 22.27
CA THR A 282 -13.01 24.23 21.58
C THR A 282 -12.21 23.07 21.02
N THR A 283 -12.11 22.99 19.68
CA THR A 283 -11.40 21.92 18.96
C THR A 283 -10.01 22.37 18.57
N THR A 284 -9.01 21.54 18.89
CA THR A 284 -7.62 21.70 18.47
C THR A 284 -7.12 20.39 17.86
N ALA A 285 -6.06 20.48 17.05
CA ALA A 285 -5.40 19.31 16.49
C ALA A 285 -3.88 19.47 16.55
N LYS A 286 -3.19 18.34 16.66
CA LYS A 286 -1.72 18.25 16.57
C LYS A 286 -1.35 17.13 15.60
N LEU A 287 -0.44 17.45 14.68
CA LEU A 287 0.19 16.46 13.80
C LEU A 287 1.61 16.21 14.33
N ASP A 288 1.89 14.99 14.75
CA ASP A 288 3.18 14.59 15.33
C ASP A 288 3.61 15.50 16.50
N ASN A 289 2.66 15.85 17.36
CA ASN A 289 2.78 16.78 18.49
C ASN A 289 2.98 18.26 18.13
N VAL A 290 2.90 18.65 16.84
CA VAL A 290 2.93 20.04 16.40
C VAL A 290 1.51 20.55 16.20
N ASP A 291 1.22 21.73 16.74
CA ASP A 291 -0.12 22.35 16.64
C ASP A 291 -0.49 22.63 15.18
N GLU A 292 -1.72 22.26 14.81
CA GLU A 292 -2.28 22.47 13.48
C GLU A 292 -3.32 23.58 13.50
N THR A 293 -3.31 24.41 12.46
CA THR A 293 -4.37 25.40 12.24
C THR A 293 -5.57 24.70 11.58
N LEU A 294 -6.72 24.77 12.22
CA LEU A 294 -7.97 24.23 11.70
C LEU A 294 -8.81 25.32 11.04
N THR A 295 -9.32 25.03 9.85
CA THR A 295 -10.34 25.85 9.18
C THR A 295 -11.66 25.06 9.19
N ASN A 296 -12.65 25.54 9.94
CA ASN A 296 -13.92 24.81 10.15
C ASN A 296 -13.73 23.35 10.61
N GLY A 297 -12.78 23.11 11.49
CA GLY A 297 -12.47 21.79 12.00
C GLY A 297 -11.55 20.93 11.11
N LYS A 298 -11.19 21.39 9.92
CA LYS A 298 -10.33 20.68 8.98
C LYS A 298 -8.87 21.16 9.04
N THR A 299 -7.92 20.23 8.92
CA THR A 299 -6.52 20.54 8.63
C THR A 299 -6.38 21.05 7.19
N ALA A 300 -5.31 21.79 6.91
CA ALA A 300 -4.86 21.93 5.52
C ALA A 300 -4.42 20.55 4.98
N GLU A 301 -4.39 20.41 3.66
CA GLU A 301 -3.82 19.22 3.01
C GLU A 301 -2.35 19.05 3.43
N LYS A 302 -1.99 17.85 3.86
CA LYS A 302 -0.65 17.46 4.32
C LYS A 302 -0.07 16.34 3.47
N THR A 303 1.23 16.36 3.27
CA THR A 303 1.95 15.26 2.63
C THR A 303 2.33 14.22 3.70
N GLN A 304 2.19 12.93 3.38
CA GLN A 304 2.52 11.82 4.28
C GLN A 304 3.99 11.87 4.73
N GLY A 305 4.92 12.03 3.79
CA GLY A 305 6.35 11.96 4.08
C GLY A 305 6.83 10.53 4.33
N THR A 306 8.05 10.40 4.88
CA THR A 306 8.76 9.13 5.02
C THR A 306 8.65 8.51 6.42
N ALA A 307 7.60 8.85 7.18
CA ALA A 307 7.36 8.32 8.53
C ALA A 307 5.86 8.11 8.75
N ASN A 308 5.54 7.26 9.73
CA ASN A 308 4.17 7.16 10.23
C ASN A 308 3.76 8.49 10.86
N ARG A 309 2.50 8.88 10.68
CA ARG A 309 1.95 10.16 11.16
C ARG A 309 0.89 9.91 12.24
N ASP A 310 0.86 10.79 13.23
CA ASP A 310 -0.16 10.78 14.30
C ASP A 310 -0.86 12.15 14.36
N LEU A 311 -2.15 12.18 13.98
CA LEU A 311 -2.99 13.37 14.01
C LEU A 311 -3.98 13.25 15.18
N ALA A 312 -3.74 14.00 16.24
CA ALA A 312 -4.52 13.97 17.46
C ALA A 312 -5.45 15.18 17.56
N TYR A 313 -6.77 14.93 17.57
CA TYR A 313 -7.81 15.94 17.81
C TYR A 313 -8.21 15.98 19.30
N THR A 314 -8.30 17.16 19.86
CA THR A 314 -8.77 17.41 21.23
C THR A 314 -9.94 18.35 21.23
N ASN A 315 -11.05 17.94 21.87
CA ASN A 315 -12.19 18.80 22.16
C ASN A 315 -12.23 19.12 23.65
N ASP A 316 -12.09 20.39 23.98
CA ASP A 316 -12.16 20.88 25.35
C ASP A 316 -13.49 21.59 25.60
N LYS A 317 -14.17 21.27 26.69
CA LYS A 317 -15.38 21.96 27.12
C LYS A 317 -15.33 22.22 28.61
N ASN A 318 -15.04 23.46 28.95
CA ASN A 318 -15.04 23.95 30.32
C ASN A 318 -16.19 24.94 30.53
N VAL A 319 -17.02 24.69 31.51
CA VAL A 319 -18.05 25.62 31.94
C VAL A 319 -17.75 26.01 33.37
N VAL A 320 -17.70 27.31 33.61
CA VAL A 320 -17.63 27.81 34.98
C VAL A 320 -19.00 27.61 35.62
N THR A 321 -19.07 26.74 36.59
CA THR A 321 -20.32 26.59 37.38
C THR A 321 -20.66 27.92 38.07
N PRO A 322 -21.89 28.39 37.96
CA PRO A 322 -22.27 29.69 38.60
C PRO A 322 -22.40 29.51 40.10
N THR A 323 -21.30 29.10 40.78
CA THR A 323 -21.23 29.04 42.25
C THR A 323 -21.27 30.42 42.88
N GLY A 324 -20.99 31.48 42.13
CA GLY A 324 -21.05 32.85 42.59
C GLY A 324 -22.45 33.37 42.92
N ILE A 325 -23.50 32.85 42.27
CA ILE A 325 -24.88 33.32 42.51
C ILE A 325 -25.38 32.80 43.89
N ALA A 326 -25.13 31.59 44.27
CA ALA A 326 -25.54 31.04 45.56
C ALA A 326 -24.81 31.73 46.70
N VAL A 327 -23.54 32.06 46.55
CA VAL A 327 -22.75 32.79 47.58
C VAL A 327 -23.19 34.26 47.70
N SER A 328 -23.58 34.91 46.55
CA SER A 328 -24.08 36.28 46.57
C SER A 328 -25.43 36.43 47.28
N PHE A 329 -26.28 35.45 47.24
CA PHE A 329 -27.59 35.46 47.93
C PHE A 329 -27.56 35.00 49.40
N ALA A 330 -26.54 34.26 49.84
CA ALA A 330 -26.42 33.78 51.18
C ALA A 330 -26.51 34.87 52.26
N PRO A 331 -25.85 36.03 52.16
CA PRO A 331 -25.98 37.12 53.17
C PRO A 331 -27.38 37.72 53.18
N TYR A 332 -28.08 37.78 52.04
CA TYR A 332 -29.43 38.36 51.96
C TYR A 332 -30.47 37.38 52.58
N ILE A 333 -30.32 36.08 52.39
CA ILE A 333 -31.16 35.05 53.01
C ILE A 333 -30.97 35.07 54.54
N LEU A 334 -29.75 35.21 55.01
CA LEU A 334 -29.44 35.34 56.41
C LEU A 334 -30.09 36.59 57.02
N LEU A 335 -30.04 37.71 56.30
CA LEU A 335 -30.62 38.99 56.73
C LEU A 335 -32.15 38.91 56.84
N VAL A 336 -32.83 38.26 55.90
CA VAL A 336 -34.28 38.04 55.93
C VAL A 336 -34.66 37.11 57.07
N LEU A 337 -33.89 36.05 57.34
CA LEU A 337 -34.11 35.18 58.48
C LEU A 337 -33.96 35.91 59.81
N PHE A 338 -32.91 36.75 59.98
CA PHE A 338 -32.73 37.58 61.18
C PHE A 338 -33.85 38.58 61.35
N ALA A 339 -34.32 39.25 60.29
CA ALA A 339 -35.44 40.17 60.35
C ALA A 339 -36.74 39.47 60.75
N GLY A 340 -36.98 38.25 60.22
CA GLY A 340 -38.14 37.45 60.60
C GLY A 340 -38.15 37.03 62.03
N VAL A 341 -36.99 36.58 62.55
CA VAL A 341 -36.83 36.20 63.97
C VAL A 341 -36.97 37.43 64.91
N ALA A 342 -36.32 38.54 64.57
CA ALA A 342 -36.43 39.77 65.31
C ALA A 342 -37.88 40.30 65.37
N GLY A 343 -38.58 40.27 64.21
CA GLY A 343 -39.97 40.64 64.08
C GLY A 343 -40.89 39.76 64.97
N LYS A 344 -40.64 38.45 65.02
CA LYS A 344 -41.39 37.50 65.84
C LYS A 344 -41.15 37.77 67.31
N ILE A 345 -39.94 38.07 67.75
CA ILE A 345 -39.60 38.41 69.13
C ILE A 345 -40.26 39.72 69.56
N PHE A 346 -40.25 40.72 68.68
CA PHE A 346 -40.85 42.01 68.91
C PHE A 346 -42.37 41.96 69.05
N MET A 347 -43.03 41.20 68.16
CA MET A 347 -44.50 40.98 68.21
C MET A 347 -44.90 40.10 69.37
N GLY A 348 -44.07 39.15 69.85
CA GLY A 348 -44.33 38.33 71.04
C GLY A 348 -44.27 39.11 72.34
N ARG A 349 -43.39 40.12 72.42
CA ARG A 349 -43.31 40.99 73.61
C ARG A 349 -44.51 41.94 73.77
N ARG A 350 -45.17 42.36 72.69
CA ARG A 350 -46.38 43.18 72.70
C ARG A 350 -47.62 42.45 73.26
N LYS A 351 -47.65 41.14 73.30
CA LYS A 351 -48.76 40.34 73.88
C LYS A 351 -48.62 40.08 75.34
N ILE A 352 -47.59 40.53 76.04
CA ILE A 352 -47.37 40.34 77.48
C ILE A 352 -47.69 41.61 78.28
N GLU A 353 -48.01 42.71 77.62
CA GLU A 353 -48.34 44.01 78.30
C GLU A 353 -49.82 44.44 78.17
N GLU A 354 -50.74 43.53 77.78
CA GLU A 354 -52.20 43.59 77.96
C GLU A 354 -52.63 42.53 78.94
#